data_1fc656c926e4d67daa6ca526aa85b989
#
_entry.id   1fc656c926e4d67daa6ca526aa85b989
#
_cell.length_a   1.000
_cell.length_b   1.000
_cell.length_c   1.000
_cell.angle_alpha   90.00
_cell.angle_beta   90.00
_cell.angle_gamma   90.00
#
_symmetry.space_group_name_H-M   'P 1'
#
loop_
_entity.id
_entity.type
_entity.pdbx_description
1 polymer ?
#
loop_
_entity_poly.entity_id
_entity_poly.type
_entity_poly.pdbx_seq_one_letter_code
_entity_poly.pdbx_strand_id
1 'polypeptide(L)'
;DIIISSCCHSINLLIQKFFPAELPYLADVLSPMQAHCADLKRRYPNAKTVFIGPCVSKKDEADHYEGIVDAVLTFEELTNWLDAEGIVLDQEMDHNPESRARFFPTTGGILKTMAMKPESGYTYMALDGVENCIAALRDIESGKVHKCFIEMSACVGSCIGGPVMEKYHRNPVMDYMKVASYAGNKDFDVVQPDS
;
A
#
# COMPACT_ATOMS: atom_id res chain seq x y z
N ASP A 1 15.37 -5.76 17.33
CA ASP A 1 14.44 -4.78 16.76
C ASP A 1 13.96 -5.28 15.40
N ILE A 2 12.66 -5.47 15.27
CA ILE A 2 11.96 -5.88 14.04
C ILE A 2 10.93 -4.79 13.75
N ILE A 3 10.72 -4.46 12.48
CA ILE A 3 9.66 -3.56 12.05
C ILE A 3 8.90 -4.24 10.89
N ILE A 4 7.59 -4.36 11.04
CA ILE A 4 6.68 -4.83 9.99
C ILE A 4 5.92 -3.62 9.46
N SER A 5 5.83 -3.44 8.14
CA SER A 5 5.08 -2.34 7.56
C SER A 5 3.57 -2.46 7.85
N SER A 6 2.92 -1.36 8.21
CA SER A 6 1.47 -1.29 8.49
C SER A 6 0.61 -0.89 7.28
N CYS A 7 1.19 -0.90 6.07
CA CYS A 7 0.52 -0.40 4.87
C CYS A 7 -0.62 -1.30 4.37
N CYS A 8 -0.54 -2.61 4.61
CA CYS A 8 -1.54 -3.59 4.20
C CYS A 8 -2.52 -3.89 5.34
N HIS A 9 -3.73 -3.36 5.26
CA HIS A 9 -4.73 -3.54 6.31
C HIS A 9 -5.07 -5.02 6.56
N SER A 10 -5.10 -5.85 5.52
CA SER A 10 -5.32 -7.30 5.68
C SER A 10 -4.23 -7.97 6.51
N ILE A 11 -2.98 -7.54 6.38
CA ILE A 11 -1.87 -8.05 7.23
C ILE A 11 -2.00 -7.52 8.66
N ASN A 12 -2.40 -6.26 8.84
CA ASN A 12 -2.64 -5.70 10.16
C ASN A 12 -3.70 -6.52 10.92
N LEU A 13 -4.82 -6.83 10.25
CA LEU A 13 -5.88 -7.68 10.82
C LEU A 13 -5.41 -9.13 11.08
N LEU A 14 -4.59 -9.68 10.19
CA LEU A 14 -4.00 -11.01 10.37
C LEU A 14 -3.15 -11.05 11.66
N ILE A 15 -2.28 -10.05 11.84
CA ILE A 15 -1.42 -9.96 13.03
C ILE A 15 -2.29 -9.77 14.28
N GLN A 16 -3.20 -8.80 14.27
CA GLN A 16 -4.08 -8.52 15.41
C GLN A 16 -4.87 -9.74 15.86
N LYS A 17 -5.36 -10.54 14.92
CA LYS A 17 -6.26 -11.65 15.20
C LYS A 17 -5.55 -12.96 15.51
N PHE A 18 -4.45 -13.25 14.83
CA PHE A 18 -3.82 -14.57 14.87
C PHE A 18 -2.39 -14.57 15.40
N PHE A 19 -1.74 -13.41 15.44
CA PHE A 19 -0.37 -13.22 15.92
C PHE A 19 -0.26 -12.03 16.87
N PRO A 20 -1.09 -11.95 17.93
CA PRO A 20 -1.14 -10.76 18.79
C PRO A 20 0.19 -10.49 19.53
N ALA A 21 1.04 -11.49 19.71
CA ALA A 21 2.36 -11.33 20.30
C ALA A 21 3.30 -10.51 19.41
N GLU A 22 3.04 -10.45 18.10
CA GLU A 22 3.85 -9.77 17.10
C GLU A 22 3.39 -8.30 16.84
N LEU A 23 2.29 -7.88 17.48
CA LEU A 23 1.81 -6.50 17.39
C LEU A 23 2.87 -5.43 17.73
N PRO A 24 3.77 -5.62 18.71
CA PRO A 24 4.81 -4.64 18.99
C PRO A 24 5.80 -4.39 17.85
N TYR A 25 5.84 -5.28 16.86
CA TYR A 25 6.70 -5.13 15.69
C TYR A 25 5.99 -4.44 14.51
N LEU A 26 4.66 -4.34 14.56
CA LEU A 26 3.89 -3.61 13.55
C LEU A 26 4.18 -2.11 13.68
N ALA A 27 4.53 -1.47 12.57
CA ALA A 27 4.81 -0.03 12.57
C ALA A 27 3.59 0.77 13.02
N ASP A 28 3.76 1.60 14.04
CA ASP A 28 2.70 2.47 14.58
C ASP A 28 2.58 3.74 13.74
N VAL A 29 2.18 3.56 12.49
CA VAL A 29 1.95 4.65 11.54
C VAL A 29 0.71 4.37 10.71
N LEU A 30 0.02 5.42 10.32
CA LEU A 30 -1.11 5.34 9.40
C LEU A 30 -0.67 4.75 8.04
N SER A 31 -1.56 4.03 7.39
CA SER A 31 -1.31 3.62 6.00
C SER A 31 -1.19 4.84 5.09
N PRO A 32 -0.55 4.74 3.92
CA PRO A 32 -0.45 5.86 2.99
C PRO A 32 -1.80 6.46 2.58
N MET A 33 -2.83 5.63 2.46
CA MET A 33 -4.19 6.12 2.22
C MET A 33 -4.65 7.03 3.36
N GLN A 34 -4.56 6.57 4.58
CA GLN A 34 -4.99 7.32 5.77
C GLN A 34 -4.15 8.58 5.97
N ALA A 35 -2.82 8.45 5.88
CA ALA A 35 -1.90 9.57 6.07
C ALA A 35 -2.14 10.69 5.04
N HIS A 36 -2.30 10.32 3.76
CA HIS A 36 -2.56 11.29 2.70
C HIS A 36 -3.92 11.96 2.84
N CYS A 37 -4.98 11.19 3.13
CA CYS A 37 -6.32 11.75 3.35
C CYS A 37 -6.37 12.66 4.59
N ALA A 38 -5.67 12.30 5.67
CA ALA A 38 -5.56 13.14 6.85
C ALA A 38 -4.86 14.47 6.54
N ASP A 39 -3.75 14.43 5.77
CA ASP A 39 -3.06 15.63 5.33
C ASP A 39 -3.94 16.51 4.42
N LEU A 40 -4.68 15.91 3.49
CA LEU A 40 -5.63 16.62 2.64
C LEU A 40 -6.71 17.32 3.47
N LYS A 41 -7.30 16.67 4.46
CA LYS A 41 -8.30 17.26 5.34
C LYS A 41 -7.72 18.36 6.23
N ARG A 42 -6.46 18.23 6.65
CA ARG A 42 -5.76 19.29 7.39
C ARG A 42 -5.60 20.55 6.52
N ARG A 43 -5.20 20.39 5.26
CA ARG A 43 -5.03 21.52 4.32
C ARG A 43 -6.36 22.08 3.81
N TYR A 44 -7.35 21.21 3.65
CA TYR A 44 -8.66 21.54 3.09
C TYR A 44 -9.78 21.00 3.99
N PRO A 45 -10.10 21.67 5.12
CA PRO A 45 -10.99 21.12 6.16
C PRO A 45 -12.40 20.74 5.68
N ASN A 46 -12.87 21.33 4.58
CA ASN A 46 -14.18 21.04 3.99
C ASN A 46 -14.13 20.03 2.84
N ALA A 47 -12.96 19.51 2.52
CA ALA A 47 -12.81 18.55 1.42
C ALA A 47 -13.39 17.18 1.80
N LYS A 48 -14.00 16.52 0.80
CA LYS A 48 -14.31 15.11 0.85
C LYS A 48 -13.17 14.31 0.24
N THR A 49 -12.75 13.26 0.91
CA THR A 49 -11.67 12.39 0.47
C THR A 49 -12.24 11.07 -0.05
N VAL A 50 -11.87 10.71 -1.27
CA VAL A 50 -12.25 9.45 -1.88
C VAL A 50 -10.98 8.70 -2.28
N PHE A 51 -10.80 7.49 -1.77
CA PHE A 51 -9.72 6.62 -2.21
C PHE A 51 -10.21 5.70 -3.32
N ILE A 52 -9.47 5.64 -4.41
CA ILE A 52 -9.74 4.74 -5.54
C ILE A 52 -8.55 3.79 -5.67
N GLY A 53 -8.81 2.48 -5.64
CA GLY A 53 -7.72 1.53 -5.66
C GLY A 53 -8.13 0.06 -5.83
N PRO A 54 -7.16 -0.85 -5.88
CA PRO A 54 -7.38 -2.27 -6.18
C PRO A 54 -7.73 -3.12 -4.95
N CYS A 55 -8.24 -2.55 -3.87
CA CYS A 55 -8.32 -3.25 -2.60
C CYS A 55 -9.63 -3.02 -1.84
N VAL A 56 -10.40 -4.09 -1.60
CA VAL A 56 -11.63 -4.02 -0.77
C VAL A 56 -11.33 -3.86 0.72
N SER A 57 -10.19 -4.35 1.20
CA SER A 57 -9.79 -4.21 2.61
C SER A 57 -9.60 -2.74 3.02
N LYS A 58 -9.39 -1.84 2.05
CA LYS A 58 -9.32 -0.39 2.30
C LYS A 58 -10.67 0.22 2.69
N LYS A 59 -11.79 -0.45 2.38
CA LYS A 59 -13.12 -0.05 2.86
C LYS A 59 -13.22 -0.25 4.37
N ASP A 60 -12.86 -1.44 4.84
CA ASP A 60 -12.82 -1.76 6.26
C ASP A 60 -11.84 -0.86 7.03
N GLU A 61 -10.68 -0.57 6.44
CA GLU A 61 -9.73 0.37 7.04
C GLU A 61 -10.30 1.79 7.15
N ALA A 62 -11.04 2.26 6.14
CA ALA A 62 -11.68 3.57 6.19
C ALA A 62 -12.76 3.64 7.27
N ASP A 63 -13.53 2.57 7.44
CA ASP A 63 -14.55 2.47 8.49
C ASP A 63 -13.91 2.41 9.89
N HIS A 64 -12.73 1.78 10.00
CA HIS A 64 -11.99 1.67 11.27
C HIS A 64 -11.42 3.02 11.74
N TYR A 65 -11.00 3.87 10.81
CA TYR A 65 -10.46 5.21 11.09
C TYR A 65 -11.46 6.30 10.64
N GLU A 66 -12.57 6.39 11.37
CA GLU A 66 -13.65 7.32 11.05
C GLU A 66 -13.17 8.77 10.83
N GLY A 67 -13.76 9.42 9.86
CA GLY A 67 -13.55 10.84 9.60
C GLY A 67 -12.32 11.20 8.74
N ILE A 68 -11.46 10.24 8.40
CA ILE A 68 -10.28 10.49 7.57
C ILE A 68 -10.59 10.26 6.09
N VAL A 69 -11.16 9.11 5.75
CA VAL A 69 -11.54 8.76 4.36
C VAL A 69 -13.04 8.70 4.27
N ASP A 70 -13.66 9.53 3.41
CA ASP A 70 -15.11 9.58 3.30
C ASP A 70 -15.69 8.45 2.45
N ALA A 71 -14.96 7.96 1.45
CA ALA A 71 -15.37 6.84 0.62
C ALA A 71 -14.17 6.09 0.03
N VAL A 72 -14.36 4.80 -0.20
CA VAL A 72 -13.40 3.94 -0.89
C VAL A 72 -14.09 3.25 -2.04
N LEU A 73 -13.55 3.40 -3.24
CA LEU A 73 -14.01 2.72 -4.46
C LEU A 73 -12.93 1.80 -5.00
N THR A 74 -13.32 0.63 -5.46
CA THR A 74 -12.47 -0.17 -6.33
C THR A 74 -12.47 0.42 -7.75
N PHE A 75 -11.48 0.05 -8.57
CA PHE A 75 -11.47 0.49 -9.98
C PHE A 75 -12.71 0.01 -10.72
N GLU A 76 -13.21 -1.19 -10.42
CA GLU A 76 -14.43 -1.70 -11.01
C GLU A 76 -15.68 -0.88 -10.63
N GLU A 77 -15.82 -0.52 -9.36
CA GLU A 77 -16.94 0.31 -8.90
C GLU A 77 -16.91 1.69 -9.55
N LEU A 78 -15.71 2.29 -9.68
CA LEU A 78 -15.57 3.55 -10.39
C LEU A 78 -15.93 3.41 -11.88
N THR A 79 -15.42 2.38 -12.55
CA THR A 79 -15.72 2.15 -13.97
C THR A 79 -17.23 1.96 -14.20
N ASN A 80 -17.87 1.13 -13.38
CA ASN A 80 -19.31 0.90 -13.47
C ASN A 80 -20.12 2.19 -13.24
N TRP A 81 -19.64 3.06 -12.34
CA TRP A 81 -20.30 4.34 -12.09
C TRP A 81 -20.13 5.30 -13.28
N LEU A 82 -18.93 5.40 -13.84
CA LEU A 82 -18.68 6.22 -15.04
C LEU A 82 -19.53 5.75 -16.23
N ASP A 83 -19.62 4.44 -16.44
CA ASP A 83 -20.44 3.86 -17.49
C ASP A 83 -21.92 4.17 -17.30
N ALA A 84 -22.42 4.09 -16.07
CA ALA A 84 -23.81 4.42 -15.74
C ALA A 84 -24.16 5.89 -15.97
N GLU A 85 -23.20 6.79 -15.80
CA GLU A 85 -23.32 8.24 -16.04
C GLU A 85 -23.03 8.61 -17.51
N GLY A 86 -22.67 7.63 -18.36
CA GLY A 86 -22.32 7.87 -19.76
C GLY A 86 -21.02 8.65 -19.95
N ILE A 87 -20.12 8.62 -18.96
CA ILE A 87 -18.84 9.33 -19.01
C ILE A 87 -17.81 8.45 -19.71
N VAL A 88 -17.34 8.92 -20.85
CA VAL A 88 -16.24 8.27 -21.60
C VAL A 88 -14.93 8.94 -21.23
N LEU A 89 -13.97 8.15 -20.77
CA LEU A 89 -12.63 8.65 -20.48
C LEU A 89 -11.81 8.73 -21.76
N ASP A 90 -11.28 9.90 -22.04
CA ASP A 90 -10.25 10.06 -23.07
C ASP A 90 -8.94 9.48 -22.58
N GLN A 91 -8.20 8.80 -23.48
CA GLN A 91 -6.86 8.32 -23.17
C GLN A 91 -5.85 9.47 -23.29
N GLU A 92 -5.93 10.39 -22.35
CA GLU A 92 -4.87 11.40 -22.23
C GLU A 92 -3.65 10.79 -21.54
N MET A 93 -2.48 11.12 -22.05
CA MET A 93 -1.23 10.74 -21.40
C MET A 93 -1.06 11.56 -20.11
N ASP A 94 -0.72 10.89 -19.01
CA ASP A 94 -0.35 11.57 -17.78
C ASP A 94 0.93 12.40 -18.01
N HIS A 95 0.80 13.70 -17.94
CA HIS A 95 1.90 14.65 -18.06
C HIS A 95 2.61 14.92 -16.73
N ASN A 96 2.21 14.27 -15.65
CA ASN A 96 2.89 14.41 -14.37
C ASN A 96 4.31 13.86 -14.43
N PRO A 97 5.26 14.50 -13.75
CA PRO A 97 6.64 14.03 -13.75
C PRO A 97 6.73 12.62 -13.16
N GLU A 98 7.63 11.81 -13.71
CA GLU A 98 7.97 10.49 -13.20
C GLU A 98 8.32 10.56 -11.71
N SER A 99 7.97 9.51 -10.96
CA SER A 99 8.31 9.39 -9.55
C SER A 99 8.40 7.93 -9.12
N ARG A 100 9.49 7.54 -8.48
CA ARG A 100 9.65 6.22 -7.87
C ARG A 100 8.58 5.93 -6.80
N ALA A 101 7.95 6.95 -6.23
CA ALA A 101 6.82 6.77 -5.32
C ALA A 101 5.65 5.97 -5.94
N ARG A 102 5.51 5.99 -7.27
CA ARG A 102 4.49 5.24 -8.00
C ARG A 102 4.71 3.72 -8.01
N PHE A 103 5.88 3.23 -7.58
CA PHE A 103 6.11 1.79 -7.37
C PHE A 103 5.38 1.22 -6.16
N PHE A 104 4.79 2.06 -5.32
CA PHE A 104 4.14 1.66 -4.09
C PHE A 104 3.25 0.41 -4.18
N PRO A 105 2.41 0.19 -5.23
CA PRO A 105 1.51 -0.94 -5.30
C PRO A 105 2.18 -2.28 -5.70
N THR A 106 3.49 -2.29 -5.91
CA THR A 106 4.26 -3.49 -6.29
C THR A 106 4.96 -4.09 -5.08
N THR A 107 5.33 -5.37 -5.15
CA THR A 107 6.17 -6.01 -4.13
C THR A 107 7.52 -5.29 -4.01
N GLY A 108 7.90 -4.92 -2.80
CA GLY A 108 9.07 -4.08 -2.54
C GLY A 108 8.87 -2.60 -2.89
N GLY A 109 7.65 -2.21 -3.24
CA GLY A 109 7.33 -0.83 -3.63
C GLY A 109 7.47 0.15 -2.48
N ILE A 110 7.12 -0.26 -1.25
CA ILE A 110 7.33 0.56 -0.05
C ILE A 110 8.82 0.79 0.16
N LEU A 111 9.63 -0.26 0.07
CA LEU A 111 11.08 -0.14 0.22
C LEU A 111 11.70 0.80 -0.81
N LYS A 112 11.17 0.83 -2.05
CA LYS A 112 11.61 1.76 -3.11
C LYS A 112 11.24 3.20 -2.80
N THR A 113 10.24 3.44 -1.97
CA THR A 113 9.78 4.78 -1.56
C THR A 113 10.43 5.26 -0.26
N MET A 114 11.16 4.39 0.42
CA MET A 114 11.83 4.73 1.67
C MET A 114 13.23 5.29 1.42
N ALA A 115 13.64 6.26 2.25
CA ALA A 115 15.03 6.67 2.39
C ALA A 115 15.76 5.64 3.27
N MET A 116 16.17 4.52 2.69
CA MET A 116 16.89 3.48 3.42
C MET A 116 18.25 4.00 3.88
N LYS A 117 18.62 3.65 5.13
CA LYS A 117 19.91 3.97 5.73
C LYS A 117 20.75 2.69 5.86
N PRO A 118 21.64 2.40 4.92
CA PRO A 118 22.46 1.19 4.95
C PRO A 118 23.26 1.03 6.26
N GLU A 119 23.70 2.14 6.83
CA GLU A 119 24.43 2.20 8.11
C GLU A 119 23.60 1.80 9.34
N SER A 120 22.28 1.67 9.20
CA SER A 120 21.40 1.26 10.31
C SER A 120 21.62 -0.19 10.76
N GLY A 121 22.22 -1.02 9.91
CA GLY A 121 22.39 -2.45 10.13
C GLY A 121 21.10 -3.27 10.03
N TYR A 122 20.02 -2.69 9.51
CA TYR A 122 18.77 -3.41 9.23
C TYR A 122 18.86 -4.15 7.90
N THR A 123 18.30 -5.36 7.89
CA THR A 123 18.00 -6.07 6.64
C THR A 123 16.62 -5.66 6.17
N TYR A 124 16.52 -5.21 4.93
CA TYR A 124 15.25 -4.79 4.31
C TYR A 124 14.77 -5.90 3.38
N MET A 125 13.53 -6.34 3.55
CA MET A 125 12.93 -7.37 2.73
C MET A 125 11.46 -7.10 2.44
N ALA A 126 10.95 -7.63 1.34
CA ALA A 126 9.54 -7.58 0.97
C ALA A 126 9.00 -8.99 0.77
N LEU A 127 7.83 -9.23 1.32
CA LEU A 127 7.10 -10.49 1.22
C LEU A 127 5.68 -10.23 0.75
N ASP A 128 5.21 -11.06 -0.14
CA ASP A 128 3.84 -11.05 -0.63
C ASP A 128 3.17 -12.42 -0.55
N GLY A 129 1.85 -12.42 -0.52
CA GLY A 129 1.06 -13.62 -0.29
C GLY A 129 0.90 -13.98 1.19
N VAL A 130 -0.34 -14.29 1.58
CA VAL A 130 -0.69 -14.60 2.98
C VAL A 130 0.17 -15.72 3.56
N GLU A 131 0.41 -16.79 2.80
CA GLU A 131 1.20 -17.94 3.24
C GLU A 131 2.64 -17.55 3.59
N ASN A 132 3.28 -16.73 2.75
CA ASN A 132 4.62 -16.22 2.99
C ASN A 132 4.67 -15.30 4.22
N CYS A 133 3.66 -14.45 4.38
CA CYS A 133 3.56 -13.58 5.54
C CYS A 133 3.37 -14.38 6.84
N ILE A 134 2.52 -15.42 6.83
CA ILE A 134 2.33 -16.33 7.98
C ILE A 134 3.65 -17.05 8.31
N ALA A 135 4.38 -17.54 7.31
CA ALA A 135 5.66 -18.19 7.53
C ALA A 135 6.66 -17.23 8.19
N ALA A 136 6.75 -15.99 7.70
CA ALA A 136 7.62 -14.98 8.29
C ALA A 136 7.22 -14.61 9.73
N LEU A 137 5.93 -14.51 10.04
CA LEU A 137 5.46 -14.26 11.41
C LEU A 137 5.86 -15.41 12.35
N ARG A 138 5.79 -16.67 11.90
CA ARG A 138 6.26 -17.82 12.67
C ARG A 138 7.78 -17.81 12.87
N ASP A 139 8.55 -17.35 11.88
CA ASP A 139 9.99 -17.16 12.04
C ASP A 139 10.31 -16.11 13.09
N ILE A 140 9.53 -15.02 13.14
CA ILE A 140 9.63 -13.98 14.17
C ILE A 140 9.31 -14.58 15.55
N GLU A 141 8.19 -15.31 15.70
CA GLU A 141 7.83 -16.02 16.95
C GLU A 141 8.96 -16.94 17.44
N SER A 142 9.73 -17.53 16.52
CA SER A 142 10.86 -18.39 16.90
C SER A 142 12.00 -17.65 17.61
N GLY A 143 12.00 -16.31 17.60
CA GLY A 143 13.03 -15.47 18.21
C GLY A 143 14.37 -15.45 17.47
N LYS A 144 14.44 -15.97 16.25
CA LYS A 144 15.67 -16.03 15.45
C LYS A 144 15.86 -14.85 14.51
N VAL A 145 14.81 -14.07 14.30
CA VAL A 145 14.81 -12.92 13.40
C VAL A 145 15.17 -11.64 14.18
N HIS A 146 16.15 -10.90 13.71
CA HIS A 146 16.59 -9.67 14.34
C HIS A 146 16.97 -8.61 13.31
N LYS A 147 16.85 -7.33 13.70
CA LYS A 147 17.26 -6.17 12.89
C LYS A 147 16.80 -6.24 11.45
N CYS A 148 15.48 -6.35 11.25
CA CYS A 148 14.90 -6.35 9.92
C CYS A 148 13.71 -5.39 9.83
N PHE A 149 13.54 -4.83 8.64
CA PHE A 149 12.32 -4.17 8.19
C PHE A 149 11.67 -5.06 7.14
N ILE A 150 10.42 -5.45 7.38
CA ILE A 150 9.70 -6.38 6.51
C ILE A 150 8.48 -5.66 5.93
N GLU A 151 8.50 -5.43 4.62
CA GLU A 151 7.31 -5.07 3.88
C GLU A 151 6.44 -6.31 3.68
N MET A 152 5.20 -6.30 4.17
CA MET A 152 4.27 -7.42 4.03
C MET A 152 3.02 -7.02 3.26
N SER A 153 2.63 -7.84 2.28
CA SER A 153 1.40 -7.71 1.49
C SER A 153 0.64 -9.02 1.46
N ALA A 154 -0.67 -8.99 1.71
CA ALA A 154 -1.49 -10.20 1.69
C ALA A 154 -1.67 -10.80 0.28
N CYS A 155 -1.66 -9.97 -0.75
CA CYS A 155 -1.87 -10.39 -2.13
C CYS A 155 -0.54 -10.77 -2.78
N VAL A 156 -0.52 -11.86 -3.54
CA VAL A 156 0.64 -12.24 -4.39
C VAL A 156 0.81 -11.19 -5.49
N GLY A 157 2.01 -10.65 -5.64
CA GLY A 157 2.28 -9.49 -6.51
C GLY A 157 1.93 -8.16 -5.87
N SER A 158 1.67 -8.14 -4.55
CA SER A 158 1.22 -6.96 -3.81
C SER A 158 -0.12 -6.42 -4.31
N CYS A 159 -0.38 -5.10 -4.23
CA CYS A 159 -1.68 -4.52 -4.54
C CYS A 159 -2.12 -4.75 -5.99
N ILE A 160 -1.19 -4.76 -6.95
CA ILE A 160 -1.52 -5.00 -8.36
C ILE A 160 -1.93 -6.43 -8.66
N GLY A 161 -1.58 -7.39 -7.80
CA GLY A 161 -1.97 -8.79 -7.91
C GLY A 161 -3.20 -9.17 -7.07
N GLY A 162 -3.91 -8.20 -6.51
CA GLY A 162 -5.04 -8.43 -5.62
C GLY A 162 -6.28 -9.01 -6.29
N PRO A 163 -7.22 -9.62 -5.52
CA PRO A 163 -8.39 -10.33 -6.04
C PRO A 163 -9.30 -9.43 -6.90
N VAL A 164 -9.44 -8.16 -6.56
CA VAL A 164 -10.26 -7.20 -7.34
C VAL A 164 -9.64 -6.86 -8.70
N MET A 165 -8.36 -7.18 -8.87
CA MET A 165 -7.64 -6.98 -10.13
C MET A 165 -7.54 -8.27 -10.95
N GLU A 166 -7.83 -9.42 -10.37
CA GLU A 166 -7.59 -10.73 -10.98
C GLU A 166 -8.25 -10.89 -12.35
N LYS A 167 -9.46 -10.36 -12.54
CA LYS A 167 -10.16 -10.43 -13.84
C LYS A 167 -9.50 -9.59 -14.94
N TYR A 168 -8.66 -8.62 -14.58
CA TYR A 168 -7.95 -7.76 -15.52
C TYR A 168 -6.50 -8.20 -15.74
N HIS A 169 -6.01 -9.10 -14.89
CA HIS A 169 -4.61 -9.50 -14.87
C HIS A 169 -4.45 -10.99 -14.85
N ARG A 170 -3.62 -11.48 -15.70
CA ARG A 170 -2.99 -12.80 -15.53
C ARG A 170 -1.56 -12.80 -16.05
N ASN A 171 -1.00 -11.59 -16.15
CA ASN A 171 0.32 -11.36 -16.69
C ASN A 171 1.16 -10.52 -15.72
N PRO A 172 1.61 -11.08 -14.57
CA PRO A 172 2.27 -10.32 -13.51
C PRO A 172 3.51 -9.56 -13.98
N VAL A 173 4.22 -10.10 -14.97
CA VAL A 173 5.38 -9.41 -15.57
C VAL A 173 4.94 -8.16 -16.33
N MET A 174 3.89 -8.27 -17.15
CA MET A 174 3.38 -7.13 -17.93
C MET A 174 2.77 -6.07 -17.04
N ASP A 175 2.07 -6.47 -15.98
CA ASP A 175 1.47 -5.55 -15.02
C ASP A 175 2.55 -4.77 -14.25
N TYR A 176 3.60 -5.48 -13.83
CA TYR A 176 4.76 -4.82 -13.23
C TYR A 176 5.43 -3.85 -14.21
N MET A 177 5.62 -4.24 -15.47
CA MET A 177 6.23 -3.38 -16.49
C MET A 177 5.41 -2.12 -16.76
N LYS A 178 4.07 -2.21 -16.75
CA LYS A 178 3.19 -1.03 -16.86
C LYS A 178 3.40 -0.07 -15.71
N VAL A 179 3.44 -0.58 -14.46
CA VAL A 179 3.72 0.25 -13.29
C VAL A 179 5.12 0.86 -13.39
N ALA A 180 6.13 0.08 -13.78
CA ALA A 180 7.50 0.55 -13.92
C ALA A 180 7.63 1.66 -14.98
N SER A 181 6.96 1.50 -16.12
CA SER A 181 6.91 2.53 -17.17
C SER A 181 6.23 3.81 -16.69
N TYR A 182 5.15 3.69 -15.93
CA TYR A 182 4.44 4.84 -15.37
C TYR A 182 5.21 5.54 -14.24
N ALA A 183 5.91 4.79 -13.41
CA ALA A 183 6.73 5.32 -12.33
C ALA A 183 7.98 6.02 -12.84
N GLY A 184 8.63 5.46 -13.88
CA GLY A 184 9.92 5.92 -14.35
C GLY A 184 11.02 5.76 -13.30
N ASN A 185 12.11 6.48 -13.47
CA ASN A 185 13.30 6.36 -12.61
C ASN A 185 13.62 7.62 -11.78
N LYS A 186 12.78 8.63 -11.86
CA LYS A 186 13.03 9.90 -11.17
C LYS A 186 12.80 9.76 -9.67
N ASP A 187 13.76 10.24 -8.91
CA ASP A 187 13.62 10.36 -7.45
C ASP A 187 12.56 11.42 -7.08
N PHE A 188 12.10 11.34 -5.84
CA PHE A 188 11.20 12.32 -5.26
C PHE A 188 11.84 12.87 -3.98
N ASP A 189 11.54 14.12 -3.68
CA ASP A 189 11.96 14.75 -2.44
C ASP A 189 11.04 14.31 -1.29
N VAL A 190 11.63 13.86 -0.19
CA VAL A 190 10.90 13.59 1.04
C VAL A 190 10.67 14.93 1.73
N VAL A 191 9.46 15.46 1.58
CA VAL A 191 9.05 16.66 2.32
C VAL A 191 8.49 16.21 3.65
N GLN A 192 9.11 16.67 4.75
CA GLN A 192 8.52 16.49 6.08
C GLN A 192 7.23 17.30 6.15
N PRO A 193 6.12 16.70 6.61
CA PRO A 193 4.91 17.48 6.84
C PRO A 193 5.20 18.54 7.91
N ASP A 194 4.71 19.75 7.67
CA ASP A 194 4.78 20.81 8.66
C ASP A 194 4.11 20.33 9.96
N SER A 195 4.83 20.41 11.07
CA SER A 195 4.39 19.99 12.40
C SER A 195 3.24 20.84 12.95
#